data_d7c14862b3d157d2bae3c16f6cc666ca
#
_entry.id   d7c14862b3d157d2bae3c16f6cc666ca
#
_cell.length_a   1.000
_cell.length_b   1.000
_cell.length_c   1.000
_cell.angle_alpha   90.00
_cell.angle_beta   90.00
_cell.angle_gamma   90.00
#
_symmetry.space_group_name_H-M   'P 1'
#
loop_
_entity.id
_entity.type
_entity.pdbx_description
1 polymer ?
#
loop_
_entity_poly.entity_id
_entity_poly.type
_entity_poly.pdbx_seq_one_letter_code
_entity_poly.pdbx_strand_id
1 'polypeptide(L)'
;DDFEDFPTDKELLADVGIAAGEKNLKAIELRNAMKNILVRATNKWGIDSPYYKKFGVGAVSRLNDKDLLLSARRVNRVAKDYLTELTPFGLTTAILNDFLVLINDFEEALNGLDDAIAERDIKREERAKKGNELYGLAVKYCNIGKQLWANVNPAKYDDYVIYSPDSGALKAPENFFFDFYFKTFWWDEVRNATSYQLQMADGETFIEIYSGSE
;
A
#
# COMPACT_ATOMS: atom_id res chain seq x y z
N ASP A 1 9.11 3.75 27.45
CA ASP A 1 10.13 3.90 26.36
C ASP A 1 9.45 4.44 25.12
N ASP A 2 9.89 5.65 24.67
CA ASP A 2 9.26 6.38 23.55
C ASP A 2 9.10 5.57 22.26
N PHE A 3 9.79 4.44 22.13
CA PHE A 3 9.72 3.59 20.94
C PHE A 3 8.58 2.56 20.99
N GLU A 4 8.18 2.14 22.18
CA GLU A 4 7.06 1.20 22.39
C GLU A 4 5.70 1.88 22.17
N ASP A 5 5.66 3.21 22.28
CA ASP A 5 4.45 4.01 22.06
C ASP A 5 4.13 4.25 20.58
N PHE A 6 5.04 3.87 19.66
CA PHE A 6 4.74 3.96 18.23
C PHE A 6 3.78 2.86 17.78
N PRO A 7 2.73 3.21 17.03
CA PRO A 7 1.82 2.21 16.49
C PRO A 7 2.55 1.21 15.59
N THR A 8 2.17 -0.04 15.68
CA THR A 8 2.72 -1.09 14.83
C THR A 8 2.23 -0.97 13.38
N ASP A 9 2.96 -1.58 12.43
CA ASP A 9 2.49 -1.63 11.03
C ASP A 9 1.13 -2.30 10.88
N LYS A 10 0.80 -3.26 11.77
CA LYS A 10 -0.49 -3.95 11.76
C LYS A 10 -1.62 -3.03 12.16
N GLU A 11 -1.42 -2.19 13.18
CA GLU A 11 -2.39 -1.18 13.62
C GLU A 11 -2.63 -0.16 12.51
N LEU A 12 -1.57 0.44 11.97
CA LEU A 12 -1.66 1.41 10.88
C LEU A 12 -2.33 0.87 9.61
N LEU A 13 -2.08 -0.41 9.28
CA LEU A 13 -2.75 -1.07 8.17
C LEU A 13 -4.21 -1.39 8.48
N ALA A 14 -4.55 -1.68 9.73
CA ALA A 14 -5.93 -1.90 10.14
C ALA A 14 -6.75 -0.60 10.03
N ASP A 15 -6.18 0.54 10.44
CA ASP A 15 -6.84 1.86 10.35
C ASP A 15 -7.13 2.23 8.88
N VAL A 16 -6.16 2.03 7.97
CA VAL A 16 -6.38 2.19 6.53
C VAL A 16 -7.46 1.24 6.02
N GLY A 17 -7.49 0.00 6.52
CA GLY A 17 -8.50 -1.01 6.17
C GLY A 17 -9.90 -0.60 6.62
N ILE A 18 -10.04 -0.03 7.82
CA ILE A 18 -11.31 0.50 8.37
C ILE A 18 -11.80 1.66 7.49
N ALA A 19 -10.95 2.67 7.23
CA ALA A 19 -11.30 3.80 6.39
C ALA A 19 -11.70 3.38 4.95
N ALA A 20 -10.99 2.40 4.37
CA ALA A 20 -11.35 1.84 3.07
C ALA A 20 -12.70 1.11 3.10
N GLY A 21 -13.02 0.40 4.18
CA GLY A 21 -14.30 -0.25 4.40
C GLY A 21 -15.46 0.77 4.45
N GLU A 22 -15.31 1.83 5.24
CA GLU A 22 -16.27 2.91 5.37
C GLU A 22 -16.52 3.60 4.02
N LYS A 23 -15.45 3.98 3.30
CA LYS A 23 -15.54 4.55 1.97
C LYS A 23 -16.30 3.64 1.01
N ASN A 24 -16.07 2.33 1.04
CA ASN A 24 -16.76 1.36 0.18
C ASN A 24 -18.25 1.27 0.51
N LEU A 25 -18.64 1.30 1.77
CA LEU A 25 -20.04 1.33 2.19
C LEU A 25 -20.74 2.59 1.68
N LYS A 26 -20.12 3.77 1.87
CA LYS A 26 -20.65 5.04 1.35
C LYS A 26 -20.77 5.07 -0.17
N ALA A 27 -19.82 4.46 -0.88
CA ALA A 27 -19.88 4.30 -2.33
C ALA A 27 -21.10 3.46 -2.78
N ILE A 28 -21.42 2.38 -2.05
CA ILE A 28 -22.58 1.54 -2.36
C ILE A 28 -23.89 2.32 -2.14
N GLU A 29 -24.02 3.03 -1.00
CA GLU A 29 -25.19 3.86 -0.69
C GLU A 29 -25.39 4.92 -1.77
N LEU A 30 -24.34 5.65 -2.13
CA LEU A 30 -24.36 6.68 -3.16
C LEU A 30 -24.76 6.14 -4.54
N ARG A 31 -24.20 4.99 -4.95
CA ARG A 31 -24.58 4.32 -6.21
C ARG A 31 -26.06 3.94 -6.25
N ASN A 32 -26.59 3.43 -5.15
CA ASN A 32 -27.99 3.02 -5.06
C ASN A 32 -28.92 4.24 -5.14
N ALA A 33 -28.61 5.31 -4.41
CA ALA A 33 -29.38 6.55 -4.46
C ALA A 33 -29.32 7.19 -5.86
N MET A 34 -28.16 7.20 -6.50
CA MET A 34 -27.99 7.70 -7.86
C MET A 34 -28.82 6.91 -8.88
N LYS A 35 -28.78 5.57 -8.81
CA LYS A 35 -29.62 4.70 -9.67
C LYS A 35 -31.11 5.00 -9.47
N ASN A 36 -31.52 5.22 -8.23
CA ASN A 36 -32.90 5.54 -7.87
C ASN A 36 -33.39 6.83 -8.54
N ILE A 37 -32.56 7.87 -8.61
CA ILE A 37 -32.89 9.12 -9.32
C ILE A 37 -32.90 8.86 -10.84
N LEU A 38 -31.93 8.15 -11.39
CA LEU A 38 -31.83 7.88 -12.82
C LEU A 38 -33.00 7.03 -13.36
N VAL A 39 -33.50 6.07 -12.56
CA VAL A 39 -34.71 5.30 -12.92
C VAL A 39 -35.94 6.20 -13.07
N ARG A 40 -36.14 7.20 -12.23
CA ARG A 40 -37.22 8.18 -12.37
C ARG A 40 -37.09 8.98 -13.68
N ALA A 41 -35.87 9.42 -13.99
CA ALA A 41 -35.59 10.12 -15.23
C ALA A 41 -35.83 9.22 -16.47
N THR A 42 -35.42 7.93 -16.40
CA THR A 42 -35.71 6.95 -17.45
C THR A 42 -37.21 6.73 -17.65
N ASN A 43 -37.97 6.62 -16.56
CA ASN A 43 -39.41 6.44 -16.61
C ASN A 43 -40.14 7.66 -17.21
N LYS A 44 -39.59 8.86 -17.01
CA LYS A 44 -40.14 10.09 -17.57
C LYS A 44 -39.84 10.25 -19.07
N TRP A 45 -38.58 10.08 -19.47
CA TRP A 45 -38.11 10.49 -20.78
C TRP A 45 -37.60 9.35 -21.67
N GLY A 46 -37.33 8.18 -21.12
CA GLY A 46 -36.60 7.11 -21.80
C GLY A 46 -35.08 7.36 -21.82
N ILE A 47 -34.30 6.25 -21.91
CA ILE A 47 -32.84 6.28 -21.81
C ILE A 47 -32.17 7.01 -22.98
N ASP A 48 -32.80 6.98 -24.16
CA ASP A 48 -32.25 7.58 -25.38
C ASP A 48 -32.55 9.08 -25.53
N SER A 49 -33.41 9.59 -24.64
CA SER A 49 -33.86 10.99 -24.66
C SER A 49 -32.70 11.95 -24.45
N PRO A 50 -32.65 13.10 -25.15
CA PRO A 50 -31.71 14.19 -24.86
C PRO A 50 -31.80 14.68 -23.40
N TYR A 51 -32.98 14.64 -22.78
CA TYR A 51 -33.15 15.00 -21.37
C TYR A 51 -32.44 14.04 -20.45
N TYR A 52 -32.54 12.73 -20.69
CA TYR A 52 -31.82 11.74 -19.92
C TYR A 52 -30.31 11.84 -20.15
N LYS A 53 -29.87 12.07 -21.39
CA LYS A 53 -28.46 12.23 -21.73
C LYS A 53 -27.78 13.40 -21.03
N LYS A 54 -28.51 14.41 -20.57
CA LYS A 54 -27.95 15.51 -19.76
C LYS A 54 -27.38 15.04 -18.41
N PHE A 55 -27.88 13.95 -17.86
CA PHE A 55 -27.30 13.36 -16.65
C PHE A 55 -25.86 12.88 -16.89
N GLY A 56 -25.52 12.52 -18.12
CA GLY A 56 -24.16 12.23 -18.55
C GLY A 56 -23.53 11.04 -17.82
N VAL A 57 -24.36 10.06 -17.43
CA VAL A 57 -23.93 8.91 -16.66
C VAL A 57 -24.14 7.65 -17.49
N GLY A 58 -23.06 6.87 -17.62
CA GLY A 58 -23.10 5.53 -18.20
C GLY A 58 -23.48 4.48 -17.13
N ALA A 59 -22.79 3.35 -17.13
CA ALA A 59 -23.01 2.31 -16.14
C ALA A 59 -22.51 2.74 -14.74
N VAL A 60 -23.41 3.12 -13.85
CA VAL A 60 -23.11 3.56 -12.47
C VAL A 60 -22.23 2.57 -11.71
N SER A 61 -22.41 1.26 -11.97
CA SER A 61 -21.65 0.19 -11.31
C SER A 61 -20.16 0.15 -11.68
N ARG A 62 -19.77 0.79 -12.79
CA ARG A 62 -18.39 0.77 -13.31
C ARG A 62 -17.61 2.06 -13.01
N LEU A 63 -18.24 3.04 -12.38
CA LEU A 63 -17.57 4.29 -12.04
C LEU A 63 -16.53 4.03 -10.94
N ASN A 64 -15.31 4.53 -11.13
CA ASN A 64 -14.35 4.62 -10.05
C ASN A 64 -14.79 5.71 -9.04
N ASP A 65 -14.10 5.82 -7.91
CA ASP A 65 -14.53 6.70 -6.82
C ASP A 65 -14.59 8.18 -7.24
N LYS A 66 -13.60 8.66 -7.98
CA LYS A 66 -13.55 10.03 -8.49
C LYS A 66 -14.67 10.31 -9.48
N ASP A 67 -14.89 9.41 -10.43
CA ASP A 67 -15.96 9.55 -11.42
C ASP A 67 -17.33 9.39 -10.79
N LEU A 68 -17.46 8.57 -9.74
CA LEU A 68 -18.71 8.42 -8.98
C LEU A 68 -19.08 9.74 -8.31
N LEU A 69 -18.15 10.39 -7.60
CA LEU A 69 -18.39 11.68 -6.94
C LEU A 69 -18.80 12.76 -7.93
N LEU A 70 -18.04 12.90 -9.05
CA LEU A 70 -18.33 13.89 -10.09
C LEU A 70 -19.69 13.64 -10.77
N SER A 71 -20.00 12.36 -11.04
CA SER A 71 -21.27 11.98 -11.67
C SER A 71 -22.44 12.20 -10.72
N ALA A 72 -22.29 11.89 -9.41
CA ALA A 72 -23.34 12.11 -8.42
C ALA A 72 -23.65 13.60 -8.27
N ARG A 73 -22.63 14.46 -8.21
CA ARG A 73 -22.84 15.94 -8.20
C ARG A 73 -23.57 16.43 -9.43
N ARG A 74 -23.24 15.90 -10.61
CA ARG A 74 -23.93 16.20 -11.86
C ARG A 74 -25.38 15.73 -11.84
N VAL A 75 -25.63 14.50 -11.38
CA VAL A 75 -27.00 13.95 -11.26
C VAL A 75 -27.83 14.80 -10.33
N ASN A 76 -27.31 15.19 -9.16
CA ASN A 76 -28.02 16.05 -8.23
C ASN A 76 -28.40 17.39 -8.85
N ARG A 77 -27.48 18.06 -9.52
CA ARG A 77 -27.72 19.33 -10.20
C ARG A 77 -28.79 19.20 -11.28
N VAL A 78 -28.64 18.24 -12.21
CA VAL A 78 -29.60 18.04 -13.30
C VAL A 78 -30.97 17.64 -12.78
N ALA A 79 -31.04 16.76 -11.77
CA ALA A 79 -32.30 16.37 -11.14
C ALA A 79 -33.00 17.55 -10.45
N LYS A 80 -32.24 18.47 -9.85
CA LYS A 80 -32.78 19.71 -9.27
C LYS A 80 -33.37 20.64 -10.34
N ASP A 81 -32.68 20.78 -11.49
CA ASP A 81 -33.16 21.61 -12.61
C ASP A 81 -34.49 21.09 -13.19
N TYR A 82 -34.72 19.78 -13.12
CA TYR A 82 -35.92 19.10 -13.63
C TYR A 82 -36.84 18.56 -12.53
N LEU A 83 -36.77 19.13 -11.33
CA LEU A 83 -37.55 18.60 -10.19
C LEU A 83 -39.03 18.62 -10.45
N THR A 84 -39.58 19.70 -11.02
CA THR A 84 -41.02 19.84 -11.33
C THR A 84 -41.51 18.73 -12.26
N GLU A 85 -40.74 18.41 -13.29
CA GLU A 85 -41.06 17.39 -14.29
C GLU A 85 -40.93 15.97 -13.74
N LEU A 86 -40.04 15.76 -12.75
CA LEU A 86 -39.77 14.48 -12.14
C LEU A 86 -40.63 14.20 -10.90
N THR A 87 -41.28 15.23 -10.34
CA THR A 87 -42.18 15.08 -9.17
C THR A 87 -43.31 14.07 -9.40
N PRO A 88 -43.98 14.00 -10.60
CA PRO A 88 -44.98 12.99 -10.86
C PRO A 88 -44.42 11.55 -10.90
N PHE A 89 -43.10 11.41 -11.04
CA PHE A 89 -42.38 10.14 -11.01
C PHE A 89 -41.77 9.84 -9.63
N GLY A 90 -42.19 10.61 -8.61
CA GLY A 90 -41.80 10.40 -7.22
C GLY A 90 -40.45 11.00 -6.81
N LEU A 91 -39.90 11.95 -7.58
CA LEU A 91 -38.75 12.71 -7.12
C LEU A 91 -39.23 13.88 -6.26
N THR A 92 -38.62 14.04 -5.07
CA THR A 92 -38.96 15.11 -4.12
C THR A 92 -37.72 15.88 -3.72
N THR A 93 -37.91 17.08 -3.19
CA THR A 93 -36.84 17.89 -2.60
C THR A 93 -36.13 17.13 -1.47
N ALA A 94 -36.87 16.36 -0.67
CA ALA A 94 -36.31 15.54 0.40
C ALA A 94 -35.31 14.50 -0.15
N ILE A 95 -35.70 13.76 -1.21
CA ILE A 95 -34.81 12.78 -1.86
C ILE A 95 -33.53 13.43 -2.40
N LEU A 96 -33.61 14.64 -2.96
CA LEU A 96 -32.44 15.36 -3.44
C LEU A 96 -31.56 15.87 -2.29
N ASN A 97 -32.14 16.27 -1.18
CA ASN A 97 -31.38 16.66 0.00
C ASN A 97 -30.67 15.44 0.63
N ASP A 98 -31.36 14.31 0.77
CA ASP A 98 -30.79 13.06 1.25
C ASP A 98 -29.64 12.59 0.32
N PHE A 99 -29.83 12.72 -1.00
CA PHE A 99 -28.80 12.41 -1.97
C PHE A 99 -27.59 13.34 -1.85
N LEU A 100 -27.78 14.61 -1.57
CA LEU A 100 -26.69 15.56 -1.32
C LEU A 100 -25.91 15.19 -0.05
N VAL A 101 -26.59 14.74 1.00
CA VAL A 101 -25.93 14.24 2.22
C VAL A 101 -25.05 13.04 1.87
N LEU A 102 -25.55 12.06 1.11
CA LEU A 102 -24.75 10.90 0.69
C LEU A 102 -23.54 11.29 -0.18
N ILE A 103 -23.64 12.33 -1.00
CA ILE A 103 -22.50 12.86 -1.78
C ILE A 103 -21.41 13.39 -0.83
N ASN A 104 -21.83 14.16 0.19
CA ASN A 104 -20.90 14.75 1.15
C ASN A 104 -20.27 13.66 2.05
N ASP A 105 -21.06 12.70 2.51
CA ASP A 105 -20.59 11.57 3.31
C ASP A 105 -19.55 10.75 2.54
N PHE A 106 -19.77 10.51 1.25
CA PHE A 106 -18.81 9.78 0.43
C PHE A 106 -17.52 10.57 0.19
N GLU A 107 -17.62 11.87 -0.01
CA GLU A 107 -16.46 12.76 -0.14
C GLU A 107 -15.64 12.79 1.16
N GLU A 108 -16.31 12.88 2.31
CA GLU A 108 -15.66 12.82 3.63
C GLU A 108 -14.96 11.48 3.85
N ALA A 109 -15.60 10.37 3.49
CA ALA A 109 -15.00 9.05 3.58
C ALA A 109 -13.79 8.85 2.63
N LEU A 110 -13.79 9.49 1.46
CA LEU A 110 -12.62 9.53 0.57
C LEU A 110 -11.45 10.27 1.21
N ASN A 111 -11.71 11.46 1.76
CA ASN A 111 -10.71 12.25 2.45
C ASN A 111 -10.17 11.50 3.68
N GLY A 112 -11.04 10.86 4.46
CA GLY A 112 -10.64 10.05 5.61
C GLY A 112 -9.73 8.87 5.24
N LEU A 113 -9.94 8.25 4.09
CA LEU A 113 -9.01 7.22 3.59
C LEU A 113 -7.65 7.81 3.20
N ASP A 114 -7.65 8.95 2.52
CA ASP A 114 -6.40 9.63 2.13
C ASP A 114 -5.62 10.07 3.38
N ASP A 115 -6.31 10.58 4.41
CA ASP A 115 -5.71 10.97 5.69
C ASP A 115 -5.12 9.76 6.43
N ALA A 116 -5.83 8.63 6.48
CA ALA A 116 -5.33 7.40 7.10
C ALA A 116 -4.08 6.86 6.40
N ILE A 117 -4.02 6.95 5.07
CA ILE A 117 -2.84 6.57 4.28
C ILE A 117 -1.67 7.51 4.60
N ALA A 118 -1.91 8.81 4.63
CA ALA A 118 -0.89 9.80 4.94
C ALA A 118 -0.33 9.64 6.37
N GLU A 119 -1.21 9.41 7.35
CA GLU A 119 -0.81 9.17 8.73
C GLU A 119 0.04 7.89 8.87
N ARG A 120 -0.37 6.79 8.21
CA ARG A 120 0.44 5.57 8.14
C ARG A 120 1.86 5.85 7.65
N ASP A 121 1.99 6.62 6.57
CA ASP A 121 3.29 6.89 5.96
C ASP A 121 4.16 7.79 6.85
N ILE A 122 3.56 8.81 7.47
CA ILE A 122 4.23 9.68 8.45
C ILE A 122 4.73 8.87 9.66
N LYS A 123 3.86 8.03 10.24
CA LYS A 123 4.22 7.22 11.42
C LYS A 123 5.33 6.21 11.12
N ARG A 124 5.33 5.63 9.93
CA ARG A 124 6.42 4.74 9.48
C ARG A 124 7.76 5.49 9.37
N GLU A 125 7.73 6.69 8.80
CA GLU A 125 8.93 7.52 8.66
C GLU A 125 9.47 7.96 10.03
N GLU A 126 8.59 8.42 10.93
CA GLU A 126 8.96 8.79 12.31
C GLU A 126 9.61 7.61 13.04
N ARG A 127 9.04 6.41 12.95
CA ARG A 127 9.59 5.21 13.58
C ARG A 127 10.94 4.83 12.99
N ALA A 128 11.11 4.88 11.66
CA ALA A 128 12.38 4.61 11.01
C ALA A 128 13.46 5.61 11.45
N LYS A 129 13.11 6.89 11.56
CA LYS A 129 14.01 7.93 12.06
C LYS A 129 14.44 7.67 13.49
N LYS A 130 13.52 7.36 14.38
CA LYS A 130 13.81 7.00 15.78
C LYS A 130 14.67 5.73 15.88
N GLY A 131 14.40 4.72 15.07
CA GLY A 131 15.23 3.51 14.98
C GLY A 131 16.68 3.83 14.59
N ASN A 132 16.87 4.70 13.59
CA ASN A 132 18.19 5.13 13.17
C ASN A 132 18.92 5.97 14.24
N GLU A 133 18.21 6.83 14.95
CA GLU A 133 18.77 7.58 16.09
C GLU A 133 19.24 6.62 17.19
N LEU A 134 18.43 5.64 17.56
CA LEU A 134 18.76 4.63 18.56
C LEU A 134 19.95 3.78 18.15
N TYR A 135 19.99 3.34 16.88
CA TYR A 135 21.10 2.62 16.31
C TYR A 135 22.41 3.47 16.36
N GLY A 136 22.33 4.75 16.01
CA GLY A 136 23.46 5.67 16.08
C GLY A 136 24.02 5.80 17.51
N LEU A 137 23.15 5.83 18.54
CA LEU A 137 23.56 5.82 19.93
C LEU A 137 24.25 4.49 20.30
N ALA A 138 23.68 3.34 19.90
CA ALA A 138 24.28 2.03 20.14
C ALA A 138 25.67 1.93 19.51
N VAL A 139 25.84 2.36 18.26
CA VAL A 139 27.16 2.43 17.58
C VAL A 139 28.15 3.30 18.35
N LYS A 140 27.70 4.46 18.85
CA LYS A 140 28.56 5.36 19.65
C LYS A 140 29.05 4.67 20.91
N TYR A 141 28.17 4.02 21.68
CA TYR A 141 28.54 3.31 22.90
C TYR A 141 29.44 2.11 22.61
N CYS A 142 29.17 1.35 21.54
CA CYS A 142 30.03 0.25 21.12
C CYS A 142 31.43 0.74 20.73
N ASN A 143 31.55 1.87 20.04
CA ASN A 143 32.87 2.46 19.74
C ASN A 143 33.64 2.87 20.99
N ILE A 144 32.97 3.43 22.00
CA ILE A 144 33.60 3.72 23.30
C ILE A 144 34.07 2.43 23.97
N GLY A 145 33.23 1.39 24.01
CA GLY A 145 33.59 0.08 24.56
C GLY A 145 34.80 -0.54 23.87
N LYS A 146 34.83 -0.52 22.53
CA LYS A 146 36.00 -0.96 21.75
C LYS A 146 37.28 -0.22 22.11
N GLN A 147 37.23 1.12 22.26
CA GLN A 147 38.41 1.90 22.63
C GLN A 147 38.92 1.55 24.03
N LEU A 148 38.00 1.32 24.99
CA LEU A 148 38.38 0.95 26.37
C LEU A 148 39.07 -0.41 26.44
N TRP A 149 38.69 -1.37 25.62
CA TRP A 149 39.14 -2.75 25.70
C TRP A 149 40.15 -3.17 24.64
N ALA A 150 40.45 -2.33 23.63
CA ALA A 150 41.33 -2.65 22.49
C ALA A 150 42.68 -3.28 22.85
N ASN A 151 43.32 -2.79 23.93
CA ASN A 151 44.64 -3.26 24.36
C ASN A 151 44.60 -3.91 25.75
N VAL A 152 43.40 -4.19 26.29
CA VAL A 152 43.22 -4.69 27.67
C VAL A 152 42.67 -6.12 27.65
N ASN A 153 41.63 -6.37 26.88
CA ASN A 153 40.97 -7.68 26.83
C ASN A 153 40.26 -7.90 25.47
N PRO A 154 40.81 -8.75 24.59
CA PRO A 154 40.23 -9.00 23.26
C PRO A 154 38.80 -9.54 23.31
N ALA A 155 38.49 -10.44 24.27
CA ALA A 155 37.15 -11.00 24.37
C ALA A 155 36.09 -9.93 24.71
N LYS A 156 36.44 -8.98 25.60
CA LYS A 156 35.56 -7.82 25.89
C LYS A 156 35.50 -6.83 24.74
N TYR A 157 36.54 -6.70 23.95
CA TYR A 157 36.52 -5.87 22.75
C TYR A 157 35.49 -6.42 21.74
N ASP A 158 35.46 -7.73 21.54
CA ASP A 158 34.57 -8.40 20.60
C ASP A 158 33.10 -8.25 20.98
N ASP A 159 32.76 -8.12 22.27
CA ASP A 159 31.41 -7.84 22.74
C ASP A 159 30.82 -6.51 22.20
N TYR A 160 31.69 -5.57 21.81
CA TYR A 160 31.32 -4.26 21.28
C TYR A 160 31.45 -4.17 19.76
N VAL A 161 31.72 -5.26 19.06
CA VAL A 161 31.79 -5.29 17.60
C VAL A 161 30.39 -5.44 17.02
N ILE A 162 29.84 -4.35 16.51
CA ILE A 162 28.60 -4.40 15.74
C ILE A 162 28.94 -4.83 14.33
N TYR A 163 28.41 -5.97 13.90
CA TYR A 163 28.54 -6.40 12.52
C TYR A 163 27.81 -5.41 11.62
N SER A 164 28.54 -4.78 10.68
CA SER A 164 27.94 -3.99 9.62
C SER A 164 27.17 -4.94 8.67
N PRO A 165 26.03 -4.50 8.12
CA PRO A 165 25.38 -5.24 7.02
C PRO A 165 26.34 -5.55 5.86
N ASP A 166 27.34 -4.68 5.63
CA ASP A 166 28.41 -4.91 4.65
C ASP A 166 29.33 -6.10 4.97
N SER A 167 29.38 -6.54 6.25
CA SER A 167 30.09 -7.75 6.64
C SER A 167 29.30 -9.03 6.32
N GLY A 168 28.06 -8.90 5.90
CA GLY A 168 27.17 -9.98 5.50
C GLY A 168 26.92 -10.06 3.99
N ALA A 169 27.48 -9.17 3.18
CA ALA A 169 27.43 -9.32 1.73
C ALA A 169 28.19 -10.60 1.36
N LEU A 170 27.44 -11.62 0.92
CA LEU A 170 28.01 -12.85 0.45
C LEU A 170 28.91 -12.51 -0.76
N LYS A 171 30.20 -12.86 -0.65
CA LYS A 171 31.10 -12.77 -1.78
C LYS A 171 30.84 -13.94 -2.74
N ALA A 172 31.18 -13.76 -4.00
CA ALA A 172 31.20 -14.89 -4.90
C ALA A 172 32.18 -15.98 -4.37
N PRO A 173 31.85 -17.26 -4.48
CA PRO A 173 32.76 -18.32 -4.11
C PRO A 173 34.09 -18.17 -4.88
N GLU A 174 35.20 -18.33 -4.17
CA GLU A 174 36.55 -18.36 -4.80
C GLU A 174 36.89 -19.80 -5.22
N ASN A 175 37.92 -19.95 -6.04
CA ASN A 175 38.44 -21.23 -6.52
C ASN A 175 37.36 -22.13 -7.16
N PHE A 176 36.42 -21.54 -7.88
CA PHE A 176 35.41 -22.29 -8.61
C PHE A 176 36.04 -23.00 -9.82
N PHE A 177 35.95 -24.33 -9.85
CA PHE A 177 36.40 -25.13 -10.98
C PHE A 177 35.59 -26.41 -11.15
N PHE A 178 35.63 -26.99 -12.36
CA PHE A 178 35.04 -28.27 -12.68
C PHE A 178 36.10 -29.34 -12.73
N ASP A 179 35.96 -30.40 -11.94
CA ASP A 179 36.80 -31.57 -12.00
C ASP A 179 36.29 -32.54 -13.08
N PHE A 180 37.05 -32.65 -14.19
CA PHE A 180 36.68 -33.50 -15.32
C PHE A 180 36.75 -35.00 -14.98
N TYR A 181 37.55 -35.41 -14.02
CA TYR A 181 37.73 -36.82 -13.65
C TYR A 181 36.55 -37.29 -12.79
N PHE A 182 36.20 -36.53 -11.77
CA PHE A 182 35.09 -36.84 -10.88
C PHE A 182 33.75 -36.26 -11.36
N LYS A 183 33.74 -35.42 -12.39
CA LYS A 183 32.57 -34.74 -12.95
C LYS A 183 31.83 -33.91 -11.89
N THR A 184 32.58 -33.25 -11.03
CA THR A 184 32.07 -32.44 -9.92
C THR A 184 32.54 -31.00 -10.02
N PHE A 185 31.72 -30.08 -9.52
CA PHE A 185 32.12 -28.69 -9.33
C PHE A 185 32.65 -28.51 -7.92
N TRP A 186 33.67 -27.68 -7.79
CA TRP A 186 34.29 -27.33 -6.53
C TRP A 186 34.38 -25.83 -6.41
N TRP A 187 34.18 -25.34 -5.17
CA TRP A 187 34.40 -23.94 -4.80
C TRP A 187 34.72 -23.86 -3.31
N ASP A 188 35.33 -22.74 -2.91
CA ASP A 188 35.59 -22.50 -1.51
C ASP A 188 34.31 -22.10 -0.79
N GLU A 189 34.14 -22.56 0.45
CA GLU A 189 33.02 -22.19 1.31
C GLU A 189 32.96 -20.68 1.53
N VAL A 190 31.80 -20.09 1.33
CA VAL A 190 31.59 -18.67 1.60
C VAL A 190 31.01 -18.49 2.99
N ARG A 191 31.74 -17.78 3.83
CA ARG A 191 31.31 -17.50 5.20
C ARG A 191 29.89 -16.91 5.22
N ASN A 192 29.00 -17.48 6.04
CA ASN A 192 27.59 -17.13 6.19
C ASN A 192 26.68 -17.48 4.99
N ALA A 193 27.16 -18.15 3.96
CA ALA A 193 26.28 -18.75 2.96
C ALA A 193 25.55 -19.94 3.58
N THR A 194 24.24 -20.02 3.36
CA THR A 194 23.39 -21.14 3.81
C THR A 194 23.00 -22.05 2.66
N SER A 195 23.20 -21.60 1.44
CA SER A 195 22.95 -22.36 0.22
C SER A 195 23.74 -21.75 -0.94
N TYR A 196 23.94 -22.56 -1.97
CA TYR A 196 24.57 -22.17 -3.23
C TYR A 196 23.64 -22.49 -4.38
N GLN A 197 23.72 -21.66 -5.43
CA GLN A 197 23.01 -21.89 -6.68
C GLN A 197 24.04 -21.82 -7.82
N LEU A 198 24.12 -22.87 -8.62
CA LEU A 198 24.95 -22.91 -9.80
C LEU A 198 24.10 -22.80 -11.06
N GLN A 199 24.45 -21.87 -11.92
CA GLN A 199 23.74 -21.61 -13.17
C GLN A 199 24.69 -21.72 -14.35
N MET A 200 24.21 -22.24 -15.44
CA MET A 200 24.92 -22.29 -16.72
C MET A 200 24.30 -21.29 -17.69
N ALA A 201 25.15 -20.52 -18.37
CA ALA A 201 24.70 -19.62 -19.43
C ALA A 201 24.27 -20.43 -20.68
N ASP A 202 23.04 -20.15 -21.16
CA ASP A 202 22.51 -20.68 -22.42
C ASP A 202 22.03 -19.52 -23.29
N GLY A 203 22.93 -18.96 -24.09
CA GLY A 203 22.68 -17.74 -24.84
C GLY A 203 22.50 -16.52 -23.90
N GLU A 204 21.34 -15.87 -23.98
CA GLU A 204 20.99 -14.70 -23.12
C GLU A 204 20.29 -15.09 -21.80
N THR A 205 20.08 -16.38 -21.56
CA THR A 205 19.40 -16.92 -20.37
C THR A 205 20.35 -17.71 -19.50
N PHE A 206 19.95 -17.95 -18.22
CA PHE A 206 20.68 -18.80 -17.29
C PHE A 206 19.78 -19.98 -16.90
N ILE A 207 20.38 -21.19 -16.96
CA ILE A 207 19.71 -22.43 -16.54
C ILE A 207 20.30 -22.84 -15.21
N GLU A 208 19.46 -23.04 -14.19
CA GLU A 208 19.90 -23.59 -12.90
C GLU A 208 20.28 -25.05 -13.07
N ILE A 209 21.51 -25.40 -12.66
CA ILE A 209 22.01 -26.77 -12.68
C ILE A 209 22.23 -27.36 -11.30
N TYR A 210 22.26 -26.54 -10.27
CA TYR A 210 22.32 -26.95 -8.87
C TYR A 210 21.75 -25.90 -7.94
N SER A 211 21.02 -26.32 -6.92
CA SER A 211 20.59 -25.48 -5.79
C SER A 211 20.57 -26.34 -4.52
N GLY A 212 21.31 -25.93 -3.50
CA GLY A 212 21.39 -26.66 -2.24
C GLY A 212 22.41 -26.09 -1.26
N SER A 213 22.46 -26.68 -0.06
CA SER A 213 23.47 -26.42 0.95
C SER A 213 24.48 -27.55 0.87
N GLU A 214 25.63 -27.37 0.17
CA GLU A 214 26.68 -28.38 -0.04
C GLU A 214 26.21 -29.69 -0.72
#